data_6decd60ddd67b752f673c019cde6fa15
#
_entry.id   6decd60ddd67b752f673c019cde6fa15
#
_cell.length_a   1.000
_cell.length_b   1.000
_cell.length_c   1.000
_cell.angle_alpha   90.00
_cell.angle_beta   90.00
_cell.angle_gamma   90.00
#
_symmetry.space_group_name_H-M   'P 1'
#
loop_
_entity.id
_entity.type
_entity.pdbx_description
1 polymer ?
#
loop_
_entity_poly.entity_id
_entity_poly.type
_entity_poly.pdbx_seq_one_letter_code
_entity_poly.pdbx_strand_id
1 'polypeptide(L)'
;MIFVNQNIREYGVIELSQEIKKSLEENFGHIRLRGEVSGLSVSKAGHVFLSLKEQNDLIEAIIWPDKFQKLNIKPQDGMEVIASGKITTYSRGSNSKYQIMIDNIEVAGEGALLALYEKLKKSLQAEGLFDVSKKKLIPKFPKNLLILTSINGAVIRDILRINTDRGYPLNI
;
A
#
# COMPACT_ATOMS: atom_id res chain seq x y z
N MET A 1 33.02 37.99 -28.05
CA MET A 1 31.89 37.10 -27.73
C MET A 1 30.98 37.87 -26.82
N ILE A 2 29.90 38.45 -27.37
CA ILE A 2 28.98 39.32 -26.64
C ILE A 2 28.01 38.41 -25.95
N PHE A 3 28.10 38.25 -24.62
CA PHE A 3 27.06 37.61 -23.83
C PHE A 3 25.82 38.52 -23.90
N VAL A 4 24.83 38.08 -24.65
CA VAL A 4 23.50 38.71 -24.62
C VAL A 4 23.00 38.52 -23.18
N ASN A 5 22.90 39.64 -22.46
CA ASN A 5 22.35 39.69 -21.11
C ASN A 5 20.85 39.39 -21.23
N GLN A 6 20.49 38.09 -21.30
CA GLN A 6 19.10 37.67 -21.13
C GLN A 6 18.72 38.15 -19.73
N ASN A 7 17.57 38.77 -19.61
CA ASN A 7 17.02 39.28 -18.35
C ASN A 7 16.68 38.07 -17.44
N ILE A 8 17.74 37.42 -16.94
CA ILE A 8 17.65 36.26 -16.07
C ILE A 8 17.22 36.77 -14.70
N ARG A 9 16.07 36.32 -14.24
CA ARG A 9 15.54 36.69 -12.92
C ARG A 9 16.48 36.15 -11.82
N GLU A 10 16.88 37.04 -10.92
CA GLU A 10 17.60 36.67 -9.70
C GLU A 10 16.61 36.25 -8.62
N TYR A 11 16.90 35.13 -7.95
CA TYR A 11 16.10 34.57 -6.87
C TYR A 11 16.90 34.53 -5.57
N GLY A 12 16.22 34.78 -4.47
CA GLY A 12 16.70 34.34 -3.16
C GLY A 12 16.58 32.83 -2.99
N VAL A 13 17.43 32.23 -2.16
CA VAL A 13 17.42 30.75 -1.93
C VAL A 13 16.06 30.27 -1.40
N ILE A 14 15.47 31.03 -0.49
CA ILE A 14 14.14 30.69 0.07
C ILE A 14 13.07 30.81 -1.01
N GLU A 15 13.08 31.89 -1.77
CA GLU A 15 12.13 32.14 -2.86
C GLU A 15 12.18 31.01 -3.90
N LEU A 16 13.38 30.70 -4.39
CA LEU A 16 13.55 29.62 -5.36
C LEU A 16 13.08 28.26 -4.82
N SER A 17 13.39 27.95 -3.56
CA SER A 17 12.95 26.70 -2.92
C SER A 17 11.42 26.62 -2.83
N GLN A 18 10.74 27.72 -2.55
CA GLN A 18 9.27 27.80 -2.51
C GLN A 18 8.66 27.66 -3.91
N GLU A 19 9.22 28.31 -4.90
CA GLU A 19 8.78 28.19 -6.30
C GLU A 19 8.93 26.76 -6.83
N ILE A 20 10.06 26.09 -6.54
CA ILE A 20 10.29 24.69 -6.90
C ILE A 20 9.24 23.79 -6.21
N LYS A 21 9.01 23.99 -4.90
CA LYS A 21 8.01 23.23 -4.16
C LYS A 21 6.63 23.40 -4.76
N LYS A 22 6.22 24.64 -5.02
CA LYS A 22 4.93 24.95 -5.64
C LYS A 22 4.79 24.29 -7.02
N SER A 23 5.80 24.42 -7.86
CA SER A 23 5.81 23.81 -9.19
C SER A 23 5.70 22.28 -9.13
N LEU A 24 6.38 21.62 -8.18
CA LEU A 24 6.27 20.18 -7.99
C LEU A 24 4.87 19.76 -7.49
N GLU A 25 4.30 20.50 -6.54
CA GLU A 25 2.97 20.23 -6.00
C GLU A 25 1.86 20.45 -7.05
N GLU A 26 2.00 21.45 -7.92
CA GLU A 26 1.05 21.73 -9.01
C GLU A 26 1.11 20.65 -10.11
N ASN A 27 2.32 20.21 -10.50
CA ASN A 27 2.49 19.25 -11.60
C ASN A 27 2.37 17.80 -11.14
N PHE A 28 2.69 17.48 -9.87
CA PHE A 28 2.73 16.14 -9.30
C PHE A 28 1.90 16.02 -8.02
N GLY A 29 0.82 16.79 -7.94
CA GLY A 29 -0.08 16.82 -6.78
C GLY A 29 -0.86 15.53 -6.55
N HIS A 30 -1.03 14.70 -7.58
CA HIS A 30 -1.60 13.36 -7.47
C HIS A 30 -1.01 12.46 -8.53
N ILE A 31 -0.16 11.53 -8.10
CA ILE A 31 0.54 10.59 -8.97
C ILE A 31 0.39 9.16 -8.48
N ARG A 32 0.62 8.23 -9.39
CA ARG A 32 0.81 6.80 -9.09
C ARG A 32 2.22 6.43 -9.52
N LEU A 33 3.01 5.94 -8.58
CA LEU A 33 4.40 5.57 -8.79
C LEU A 33 4.57 4.07 -8.53
N ARG A 34 5.09 3.35 -9.51
CA ARG A 34 5.46 1.95 -9.40
C ARG A 34 6.91 1.84 -8.96
N GLY A 35 7.20 0.92 -8.05
CA GLY A 35 8.55 0.62 -7.62
C GLY A 35 8.61 -0.48 -6.58
N GLU A 36 9.82 -0.98 -6.35
CA GLU A 36 10.11 -1.93 -5.28
C GLU A 36 10.38 -1.20 -3.97
N VAL A 37 9.73 -1.63 -2.90
CA VAL A 37 9.93 -1.09 -1.54
C VAL A 37 11.30 -1.49 -1.02
N SER A 38 12.04 -0.54 -0.48
CA SER A 38 13.35 -0.76 0.12
C SER A 38 13.60 0.18 1.29
N GLY A 39 14.34 -0.29 2.30
CA GLY A 39 14.77 0.51 3.43
C GLY A 39 13.62 0.99 4.34
N LEU A 40 12.59 0.16 4.48
CA LEU A 40 11.44 0.49 5.31
C LEU A 40 11.84 0.64 6.77
N SER A 41 11.48 1.76 7.35
CA SER A 41 11.72 2.08 8.77
C SER A 41 10.57 2.85 9.37
N VAL A 42 10.35 2.67 10.67
CA VAL A 42 9.27 3.35 11.40
C VAL A 42 9.91 4.23 12.48
N SER A 43 9.61 5.53 12.46
CA SER A 43 10.08 6.45 13.47
C SER A 43 9.35 6.28 14.81
N LYS A 44 9.91 6.84 15.88
CA LYS A 44 9.24 6.88 17.20
C LYS A 44 7.87 7.58 17.17
N ALA A 45 7.68 8.52 16.24
CA ALA A 45 6.42 9.23 16.05
C ALA A 45 5.43 8.48 15.14
N GLY A 46 5.76 7.25 14.69
CA GLY A 46 4.89 6.43 13.84
C GLY A 46 4.94 6.74 12.35
N HIS A 47 5.78 7.68 11.90
CA HIS A 47 5.98 7.92 10.46
C HIS A 47 6.74 6.75 9.86
N VAL A 48 6.30 6.28 8.72
CA VAL A 48 6.97 5.23 7.96
C VAL A 48 7.77 5.86 6.83
N PHE A 49 9.06 5.58 6.80
CA PHE A 49 9.98 5.98 5.74
C PHE A 49 10.36 4.76 4.93
N LEU A 50 10.43 4.92 3.63
CA LEU A 50 10.86 3.88 2.70
C LEU A 50 11.40 4.55 1.43
N SER A 51 12.00 3.76 0.55
CA SER A 51 12.35 4.18 -0.81
C SER A 51 11.61 3.30 -1.81
N LEU A 52 11.14 3.89 -2.89
CA LEU A 52 10.65 3.17 -4.06
C LEU A 52 11.77 3.13 -5.10
N LYS A 53 12.19 1.94 -5.48
CA LYS A 53 13.28 1.70 -6.43
C LYS A 53 12.77 1.16 -7.75
N GLU A 54 13.41 1.59 -8.81
CA GLU A 54 13.29 0.99 -10.14
C GLU A 54 14.66 1.01 -10.80
N GLN A 55 15.23 -0.15 -11.11
CA GLN A 55 16.59 -0.32 -11.62
C GLN A 55 17.64 0.41 -10.75
N ASN A 56 18.20 1.52 -11.24
CA ASN A 56 19.24 2.30 -10.56
C ASN A 56 18.70 3.58 -9.89
N ASP A 57 17.42 3.90 -10.08
CA ASP A 57 16.81 5.09 -9.55
C ASP A 57 15.99 4.78 -8.29
N LEU A 58 15.93 5.75 -7.41
CA LEU A 58 15.10 5.67 -6.20
C LEU A 58 14.44 7.02 -5.88
N ILE A 59 13.26 6.95 -5.29
CA ILE A 59 12.58 8.09 -4.71
C ILE A 59 12.30 7.79 -3.25
N GLU A 60 12.72 8.71 -2.36
CA GLU A 60 12.38 8.63 -0.95
C GLU A 60 10.87 8.83 -0.76
N ALA A 61 10.30 8.13 0.20
CA ALA A 61 8.88 8.15 0.45
C ALA A 61 8.57 8.23 1.95
N ILE A 62 7.48 8.91 2.27
CA ILE A 62 6.96 8.99 3.63
C ILE A 62 5.48 8.63 3.64
N ILE A 63 5.07 7.87 4.68
CA ILE A 63 3.67 7.60 4.98
C ILE A 63 3.39 8.12 6.39
N TRP A 64 2.38 8.95 6.51
CA TRP A 64 1.94 9.47 7.79
C TRP A 64 1.25 8.39 8.63
N PRO A 65 1.31 8.44 9.97
CA PRO A 65 0.78 7.39 10.84
C PRO A 65 -0.70 7.08 10.60
N ASP A 66 -1.52 8.10 10.42
CA ASP A 66 -2.96 7.97 10.15
C ASP A 66 -3.26 7.30 8.80
N LYS A 67 -2.44 7.59 7.79
CA LYS A 67 -2.49 6.94 6.48
C LYS A 67 -2.00 5.50 6.54
N PHE A 68 -0.87 5.28 7.22
CA PHE A 68 -0.30 3.94 7.38
C PHE A 68 -1.28 2.97 8.05
N GLN A 69 -2.01 3.42 9.08
CA GLN A 69 -3.02 2.57 9.74
C GLN A 69 -4.15 2.16 8.79
N LYS A 70 -4.55 3.03 7.88
CA LYS A 70 -5.64 2.82 6.92
C LYS A 70 -5.25 2.01 5.68
N LEU A 71 -3.95 1.77 5.46
CA LEU A 71 -3.51 0.97 4.32
C LEU A 71 -4.04 -0.47 4.44
N ASN A 72 -4.69 -0.94 3.39
CA ASN A 72 -5.15 -2.33 3.27
C ASN A 72 -3.97 -3.31 3.25
N ILE A 73 -2.84 -2.89 2.68
CA ILE A 73 -1.62 -3.68 2.55
C ILE A 73 -0.48 -2.91 3.19
N LYS A 74 0.20 -3.55 4.13
CA LYS A 74 1.41 -2.98 4.75
C LYS A 74 2.60 -3.25 3.85
N PRO A 75 3.34 -2.22 3.43
CA PRO A 75 4.54 -2.41 2.62
C PRO A 75 5.59 -3.22 3.39
N GLN A 76 6.38 -4.00 2.67
CA GLN A 76 7.54 -4.73 3.17
C GLN A 76 8.67 -4.61 2.16
N ASP A 77 9.91 -4.67 2.63
CA ASP A 77 11.08 -4.63 1.75
C ASP A 77 11.00 -5.76 0.69
N GLY A 78 11.32 -5.43 -0.54
CA GLY A 78 11.25 -6.33 -1.70
C GLY A 78 9.86 -6.46 -2.32
N MET A 79 8.82 -5.77 -1.80
CA MET A 79 7.51 -5.75 -2.44
C MET A 79 7.50 -4.79 -3.62
N GLU A 80 7.02 -5.24 -4.77
CA GLU A 80 6.68 -4.36 -5.88
C GLU A 80 5.29 -3.75 -5.64
N VAL A 81 5.20 -2.43 -5.61
CA VAL A 81 3.97 -1.70 -5.27
C VAL A 81 3.68 -0.59 -6.26
N ILE A 82 2.42 -0.16 -6.28
CA ILE A 82 1.99 1.11 -6.87
C ILE A 82 1.58 2.01 -5.71
N ALA A 83 2.39 3.02 -5.43
CA ALA A 83 2.12 4.04 -4.43
C ALA A 83 1.37 5.21 -5.05
N SER A 84 0.25 5.60 -4.46
CA SER A 84 -0.50 6.79 -4.84
C SER A 84 -0.24 7.89 -3.82
N GLY A 85 0.02 9.10 -4.29
CA GLY A 85 0.35 10.21 -3.42
C GLY A 85 0.75 11.45 -4.19
N LYS A 86 1.47 12.37 -3.54
CA LYS A 86 1.97 13.62 -4.12
C LYS A 86 3.46 13.79 -3.90
N ILE A 87 4.12 14.42 -4.86
CA ILE A 87 5.52 14.82 -4.70
C ILE A 87 5.57 16.11 -3.89
N THR A 88 6.50 16.17 -2.96
CA THR A 88 6.80 17.36 -2.19
C THR A 88 8.29 17.49 -1.96
N THR A 89 8.74 18.68 -1.60
CA THR A 89 10.12 18.89 -1.18
C THR A 89 10.22 18.88 0.34
N TYR A 90 11.29 18.31 0.83
CA TYR A 90 11.63 18.34 2.22
C TYR A 90 13.00 18.99 2.38
N SER A 91 13.04 20.11 3.09
CA SER A 91 14.27 20.83 3.40
C SER A 91 14.57 20.71 4.88
N ARG A 92 15.64 20.02 5.24
CA ARG A 92 16.13 19.98 6.62
C ARG A 92 17.61 20.27 6.65
N GLY A 93 17.98 21.39 7.27
CA GLY A 93 19.38 21.84 7.30
C GLY A 93 19.88 22.22 5.92
N SER A 94 21.03 21.67 5.50
CA SER A 94 21.73 22.05 4.26
C SER A 94 21.25 21.33 3.00
N ASN A 95 20.33 20.36 3.09
CA ASN A 95 19.92 19.52 1.96
C ASN A 95 18.43 19.66 1.68
N SER A 96 18.12 20.02 0.42
CA SER A 96 16.76 19.93 -0.11
C SER A 96 16.61 18.63 -0.89
N LYS A 97 15.59 17.84 -0.57
CA LYS A 97 15.28 16.60 -1.28
C LYS A 97 13.82 16.63 -1.71
N TYR A 98 13.50 15.94 -2.79
CA TYR A 98 12.12 15.61 -3.14
C TYR A 98 11.78 14.22 -2.63
N GLN A 99 10.52 14.03 -2.27
CA GLN A 99 9.99 12.76 -1.79
C GLN A 99 8.53 12.61 -2.18
N ILE A 100 8.06 11.38 -2.25
CA ILE A 100 6.63 11.12 -2.38
C ILE A 100 6.00 11.01 -0.99
N MET A 101 4.93 11.76 -0.76
CA MET A 101 4.03 11.59 0.38
C MET A 101 2.93 10.63 -0.03
N ILE A 102 2.97 9.42 0.50
CA ILE A 102 2.09 8.32 0.09
C ILE A 102 0.78 8.37 0.87
N ASP A 103 -0.33 8.33 0.15
CA ASP A 103 -1.70 8.21 0.68
C ASP A 103 -2.22 6.79 0.64
N ASN A 104 -1.87 6.01 -0.40
CA ASN A 104 -2.31 4.63 -0.58
C ASN A 104 -1.23 3.78 -1.26
N ILE A 105 -1.27 2.47 -0.98
CA ILE A 105 -0.38 1.47 -1.60
C ILE A 105 -1.22 0.30 -2.10
N GLU A 106 -0.95 -0.11 -3.33
CA GLU A 106 -1.48 -1.30 -3.98
C GLU A 106 -0.32 -2.23 -4.35
N VAL A 107 -0.52 -3.54 -4.31
CA VAL A 107 0.51 -4.48 -4.80
C VAL A 107 0.58 -4.38 -6.33
N ALA A 108 1.77 -4.24 -6.85
CA ALA A 108 1.98 -4.19 -8.29
C ALA A 108 2.12 -5.61 -8.85
N GLY A 109 1.20 -5.97 -9.76
CA GLY A 109 1.25 -7.21 -10.53
C GLY A 109 0.72 -8.46 -9.81
N GLU A 110 0.26 -9.41 -10.62
CA GLU A 110 -0.25 -10.71 -10.14
C GLU A 110 0.83 -11.55 -9.45
N GLY A 111 2.08 -11.44 -9.90
CA GLY A 111 3.21 -12.18 -9.34
C GLY A 111 3.55 -11.79 -7.91
N ALA A 112 3.46 -10.51 -7.55
CA ALA A 112 3.72 -10.05 -6.19
C ALA A 112 2.60 -10.50 -5.23
N LEU A 113 1.35 -10.49 -5.67
CA LEU A 113 0.22 -11.02 -4.90
C LEU A 113 0.37 -12.54 -4.69
N LEU A 114 0.79 -13.28 -5.72
CA LEU A 114 1.05 -14.71 -5.62
C LEU A 114 2.20 -15.01 -4.65
N ALA A 115 3.27 -14.24 -4.67
CA ALA A 115 4.38 -14.37 -3.73
C ALA A 115 3.95 -14.14 -2.26
N LEU A 116 3.11 -13.14 -2.01
CA LEU A 116 2.51 -12.91 -0.69
C LEU A 116 1.62 -14.07 -0.25
N TYR A 117 0.81 -14.59 -1.15
CA TYR A 117 -0.03 -15.76 -0.88
C TYR A 117 0.81 -16.98 -0.50
N GLU A 118 1.85 -17.29 -1.27
CA GLU A 118 2.73 -18.43 -0.98
C GLU A 118 3.50 -18.25 0.34
N LYS A 119 3.96 -17.04 0.65
CA LYS A 119 4.58 -16.71 1.94
C LYS A 119 3.62 -16.95 3.11
N LEU A 120 2.39 -16.44 3.00
CA LEU A 120 1.36 -16.64 4.01
C LEU A 120 1.02 -18.13 4.19
N LYS A 121 0.83 -18.85 3.07
CA LYS A 121 0.57 -20.29 3.08
C LYS A 121 1.66 -21.07 3.81
N LYS A 122 2.94 -20.79 3.53
CA LYS A 122 4.07 -21.41 4.22
C LYS A 122 4.07 -21.09 5.73
N SER A 123 3.77 -19.85 6.12
CA SER A 123 3.67 -19.47 7.53
C SER A 123 2.59 -20.26 8.24
N LEU A 124 1.38 -20.31 7.69
CA LEU A 124 0.25 -21.07 8.25
C LEU A 124 0.51 -22.58 8.30
N GLN A 125 1.26 -23.10 7.32
CA GLN A 125 1.70 -24.50 7.30
C GLN A 125 2.71 -24.77 8.41
N ALA A 126 3.66 -23.88 8.67
CA ALA A 126 4.63 -23.99 9.76
C ALA A 126 3.96 -23.95 11.14
N GLU A 127 2.85 -23.21 11.28
CA GLU A 127 2.01 -23.21 12.49
C GLU A 127 1.16 -24.51 12.62
N GLY A 128 1.22 -25.41 11.63
CA GLY A 128 0.50 -26.68 11.61
C GLY A 128 -1.02 -26.53 11.44
N LEU A 129 -1.51 -25.40 10.90
CA LEU A 129 -2.95 -25.16 10.73
C LEU A 129 -3.58 -26.06 9.65
N PHE A 130 -2.76 -26.63 8.76
CA PHE A 130 -3.23 -27.55 7.73
C PHE A 130 -3.20 -29.02 8.14
N ASP A 131 -2.70 -29.33 9.32
CA ASP A 131 -2.59 -30.71 9.81
C ASP A 131 -3.98 -31.39 9.91
N VAL A 132 -4.08 -32.58 9.39
CA VAL A 132 -5.33 -33.38 9.43
C VAL A 132 -5.78 -33.61 10.87
N SER A 133 -4.84 -33.79 11.79
CA SER A 133 -5.11 -34.00 13.21
C SER A 133 -5.85 -32.86 13.90
N LYS A 134 -5.71 -31.63 13.39
CA LYS A 134 -6.40 -30.45 13.91
C LYS A 134 -7.80 -30.25 13.30
N LYS A 135 -8.15 -31.01 12.27
CA LYS A 135 -9.44 -30.87 11.59
C LYS A 135 -10.52 -31.64 12.33
N LYS A 136 -11.63 -30.97 12.59
CA LYS A 136 -12.80 -31.55 13.22
C LYS A 136 -13.73 -32.19 12.17
N LEU A 137 -14.43 -33.25 12.54
CA LEU A 137 -15.46 -33.84 11.69
C LEU A 137 -16.61 -32.85 11.50
N ILE A 138 -17.10 -32.73 10.27
CA ILE A 138 -18.24 -31.88 9.95
C ILE A 138 -19.50 -32.55 10.54
N PRO A 139 -20.30 -31.84 11.36
CA PRO A 139 -21.54 -32.39 11.90
C PRO A 139 -22.56 -32.62 10.79
N LYS A 140 -23.33 -33.71 10.89
CA LYS A 140 -24.37 -34.06 9.90
C LYS A 140 -25.48 -32.99 9.82
N PHE A 141 -25.81 -32.38 10.96
CA PHE A 141 -26.87 -31.36 11.09
C PHE A 141 -26.32 -30.14 11.85
N PRO A 142 -25.58 -29.23 11.17
CA PRO A 142 -25.09 -28.02 11.80
C PRO A 142 -26.24 -27.09 12.12
N LYS A 143 -26.22 -26.43 13.29
CA LYS A 143 -27.17 -25.36 13.65
C LYS A 143 -26.67 -23.99 13.32
N ASN A 144 -25.35 -23.82 13.35
CA ASN A 144 -24.67 -22.54 13.05
C ASN A 144 -23.67 -22.74 11.92
N LEU A 145 -23.70 -21.85 10.95
CA LEU A 145 -22.79 -21.82 9.81
C LEU A 145 -22.13 -20.44 9.69
N LEU A 146 -20.81 -20.38 9.78
CA LEU A 146 -20.08 -19.17 9.48
C LEU A 146 -19.61 -19.20 8.03
N ILE A 147 -19.95 -18.16 7.26
CA ILE A 147 -19.57 -18.01 5.86
C ILE A 147 -18.62 -16.83 5.74
N LEU A 148 -17.38 -17.08 5.28
CA LEU A 148 -16.40 -16.04 4.97
C LEU A 148 -16.44 -15.76 3.47
N THR A 149 -17.10 -14.67 3.10
CA THR A 149 -17.29 -14.27 1.69
C THR A 149 -17.48 -12.75 1.56
N SER A 150 -17.50 -12.25 0.33
CA SER A 150 -17.89 -10.87 0.08
C SER A 150 -19.40 -10.68 0.28
N ILE A 151 -19.80 -9.69 1.08
CA ILE A 151 -21.21 -9.42 1.42
C ILE A 151 -22.07 -9.15 0.18
N ASN A 152 -21.50 -8.53 -0.86
CA ASN A 152 -22.20 -8.19 -2.10
C ASN A 152 -22.13 -9.28 -3.18
N GLY A 153 -21.52 -10.43 -2.88
CA GLY A 153 -21.34 -11.53 -3.84
C GLY A 153 -22.66 -12.22 -4.22
N ALA A 154 -22.75 -12.74 -5.45
CA ALA A 154 -23.88 -13.54 -5.88
C ALA A 154 -24.03 -14.84 -5.04
N VAL A 155 -22.89 -15.43 -4.69
CA VAL A 155 -22.82 -16.71 -3.95
C VAL A 155 -23.51 -16.63 -2.60
N ILE A 156 -23.32 -15.56 -1.81
CA ILE A 156 -23.97 -15.45 -0.51
C ILE A 156 -25.50 -15.37 -0.66
N ARG A 157 -25.99 -14.66 -1.66
CA ARG A 157 -27.43 -14.55 -1.95
C ARG A 157 -28.03 -15.90 -2.30
N ASP A 158 -27.32 -16.70 -3.09
CA ASP A 158 -27.78 -18.05 -3.47
C ASP A 158 -27.81 -18.99 -2.26
N ILE A 159 -26.79 -18.94 -1.40
CA ILE A 159 -26.74 -19.74 -0.17
C ILE A 159 -27.93 -19.38 0.74
N LEU A 160 -28.19 -18.09 0.98
CA LEU A 160 -29.30 -17.64 1.83
C LEU A 160 -30.65 -18.06 1.24
N ARG A 161 -30.84 -17.90 -0.09
CA ARG A 161 -32.05 -18.33 -0.80
C ARG A 161 -32.28 -19.84 -0.63
N ILE A 162 -31.28 -20.68 -0.92
CA ILE A 162 -31.39 -22.14 -0.80
C ILE A 162 -31.68 -22.56 0.65
N ASN A 163 -31.09 -21.89 1.63
CA ASN A 163 -31.38 -22.19 3.05
C ASN A 163 -32.83 -21.90 3.38
N THR A 164 -33.36 -20.76 2.91
CA THR A 164 -34.78 -20.40 3.10
C THR A 164 -35.71 -21.37 2.38
N ASP A 165 -35.44 -21.70 1.13
CA ASP A 165 -36.26 -22.56 0.29
C ASP A 165 -36.34 -24.01 0.87
N ARG A 166 -35.27 -24.50 1.50
CA ARG A 166 -35.24 -25.83 2.13
C ARG A 166 -35.80 -25.86 3.53
N GLY A 167 -36.13 -24.70 4.13
CA GLY A 167 -36.74 -24.64 5.46
C GLY A 167 -35.89 -25.21 6.60
N TYR A 168 -34.56 -25.35 6.41
CA TYR A 168 -33.68 -25.86 7.45
C TYR A 168 -33.27 -24.69 8.39
N PRO A 169 -33.51 -24.81 9.72
CA PRO A 169 -33.24 -23.73 10.67
C PRO A 169 -31.72 -23.57 10.92
N LEU A 170 -31.03 -22.99 9.97
CA LEU A 170 -29.60 -22.72 10.02
C LEU A 170 -29.36 -21.23 10.37
N ASN A 171 -28.61 -20.97 11.43
CA ASN A 171 -28.11 -19.63 11.73
C ASN A 171 -26.86 -19.39 10.86
N ILE A 172 -26.90 -18.40 9.98
CA ILE A 172 -25.80 -18.04 9.04
C ILE A 172 -25.24 -16.68 9.44
#